data_b7d1b81434586629378d66a1fffe9580
#
_entry.id   b7d1b81434586629378d66a1fffe9580
#
_cell.length_a   1.000
_cell.length_b   1.000
_cell.length_c   1.000
_cell.angle_alpha   90.00
_cell.angle_beta   90.00
_cell.angle_gamma   90.00
#
_symmetry.space_group_name_H-M   'P 1'
#
loop_
_entity.id
_entity.type
_entity.pdbx_description
1 polymer ?
#
loop_
_entity_poly.entity_id
_entity_poly.type
_entity_poly.pdbx_seq_one_letter_code
_entity_poly.pdbx_strand_id
1 'polypeptide(L)'
;MTVYEGLKNKYPESDIVYTDGYDLATNELHLMDARNAAMQSDVVIVAVGERFENSGEAKSRADINIHPNHQLLVKELKKTGKNVVVLLMGGRPMIFNEMTPHADAILLTWWLGTEAGNAIADVLAGDYNPSGKLPMTFPAHVGQLPIYYNYKNTGRPETKEIGYSCRYQDIDFEPAY
;
A
#
# COMPACT_ATOMS: atom_id res chain seq x y z
N MET A 1 -7.79 -9.49 16.02
CA MET A 1 -7.14 -8.31 16.64
C MET A 1 -6.87 -7.28 15.55
N THR A 2 -7.29 -6.05 15.77
CA THR A 2 -7.05 -4.93 14.84
C THR A 2 -5.62 -4.39 15.00
N VAL A 3 -5.14 -3.64 14.01
CA VAL A 3 -3.84 -2.95 14.11
C VAL A 3 -3.81 -1.99 15.30
N TYR A 4 -4.91 -1.26 15.53
CA TYR A 4 -5.04 -0.35 16.66
C TYR A 4 -4.89 -1.07 18.01
N GLU A 5 -5.57 -2.20 18.21
CA GLU A 5 -5.44 -3.02 19.42
C GLU A 5 -4.00 -3.56 19.59
N GLY A 6 -3.41 -4.07 18.49
CA GLY A 6 -2.03 -4.55 18.52
C GLY A 6 -1.03 -3.47 18.93
N LEU A 7 -1.16 -2.27 18.38
CA LEU A 7 -0.32 -1.13 18.75
C LEU A 7 -0.53 -0.70 20.19
N LYS A 8 -1.77 -0.65 20.68
CA LYS A 8 -2.05 -0.34 22.09
C LYS A 8 -1.44 -1.35 23.05
N ASN A 9 -1.50 -2.63 22.71
CA ASN A 9 -0.88 -3.69 23.51
C ASN A 9 0.64 -3.57 23.50
N LYS A 10 1.23 -3.19 22.37
CA LYS A 10 2.67 -3.06 22.18
C LYS A 10 3.26 -1.85 22.89
N TYR A 11 2.52 -0.74 22.87
CA TYR A 11 2.94 0.55 23.41
C TYR A 11 1.94 1.07 24.47
N PRO A 12 1.84 0.40 25.64
CA PRO A 12 0.84 0.74 26.65
C PRO A 12 1.02 2.14 27.25
N GLU A 13 2.24 2.67 27.20
CA GLU A 13 2.57 4.00 27.74
C GLU A 13 2.51 5.11 26.67
N SER A 14 2.24 4.75 25.41
CA SER A 14 2.14 5.73 24.30
C SER A 14 0.70 6.19 24.10
N ASP A 15 0.56 7.46 23.74
CA ASP A 15 -0.73 7.99 23.30
C ASP A 15 -0.98 7.59 21.84
N ILE A 16 -1.90 6.66 21.63
CA ILE A 16 -2.28 6.16 20.30
C ILE A 16 -3.64 6.73 19.93
N VAL A 17 -3.61 7.74 19.10
CA VAL A 17 -4.81 8.38 18.55
C VAL A 17 -5.30 7.60 17.34
N TYR A 18 -6.59 7.30 17.32
CA TYR A 18 -7.24 6.68 16.18
C TYR A 18 -8.24 7.65 15.55
N THR A 19 -8.27 7.67 14.25
CA THR A 19 -9.29 8.39 13.46
C THR A 19 -9.58 7.63 12.17
N ASP A 20 -10.83 7.69 11.72
CA ASP A 20 -11.21 7.21 10.40
C ASP A 20 -10.72 8.22 9.36
N GLY A 21 -9.70 7.88 8.60
CA GLY A 21 -9.19 8.73 7.52
C GLY A 21 -10.11 8.79 6.31
N TYR A 22 -10.97 7.77 6.18
CA TYR A 22 -12.00 7.67 5.15
C TYR A 22 -13.11 6.70 5.60
N ASP A 23 -14.30 6.87 5.05
CA ASP A 23 -15.40 5.93 5.21
C ASP A 23 -15.13 4.66 4.38
N LEU A 24 -15.17 3.49 5.02
CA LEU A 24 -14.86 2.21 4.38
C LEU A 24 -15.86 1.81 3.29
N ALA A 25 -17.11 2.27 3.36
CA ALA A 25 -18.15 1.89 2.40
C ALA A 25 -18.15 2.80 1.18
N THR A 26 -17.95 4.11 1.40
CA THR A 26 -18.07 5.14 0.35
C THR A 26 -16.72 5.61 -0.17
N ASN A 27 -15.62 5.36 0.55
CA ASN A 27 -14.29 5.94 0.37
C ASN A 27 -14.28 7.48 0.48
N GLU A 28 -15.27 8.08 1.10
CA GLU A 28 -15.27 9.52 1.38
C GLU A 28 -14.16 9.84 2.39
N LEU A 29 -13.42 10.94 2.13
CA LEU A 29 -12.29 11.33 2.95
C LEU A 29 -12.70 12.16 4.16
N HIS A 30 -12.14 11.82 5.32
CA HIS A 30 -12.23 12.60 6.57
C HIS A 30 -10.90 13.34 6.82
N LEU A 31 -10.45 14.13 5.82
CA LEU A 31 -9.11 14.74 5.80
C LEU A 31 -8.83 15.66 6.99
N MET A 32 -9.82 16.41 7.47
CA MET A 32 -9.60 17.34 8.57
C MET A 32 -9.23 16.61 9.84
N ASP A 33 -9.98 15.57 10.21
CA ASP A 33 -9.74 14.79 11.41
C ASP A 33 -8.41 14.01 11.32
N ALA A 34 -8.15 13.41 10.17
CA ALA A 34 -6.90 12.71 9.91
C ALA A 34 -5.68 13.65 10.01
N ARG A 35 -5.75 14.85 9.47
CA ARG A 35 -4.67 15.84 9.57
C ARG A 35 -4.49 16.36 10.99
N ASN A 36 -5.57 16.62 11.72
CA ASN A 36 -5.51 17.05 13.11
C ASN A 36 -4.84 15.99 14.00
N ALA A 37 -5.20 14.72 13.83
CA ALA A 37 -4.55 13.61 14.52
C ALA A 37 -3.06 13.51 14.13
N ALA A 38 -2.74 13.60 12.85
CA ALA A 38 -1.36 13.55 12.37
C ALA A 38 -0.49 14.67 12.94
N MET A 39 -0.98 15.90 13.01
CA MET A 39 -0.24 17.03 13.56
C MET A 39 0.12 16.85 15.05
N GLN A 40 -0.68 16.09 15.79
CA GLN A 40 -0.46 15.82 17.22
C GLN A 40 0.40 14.56 17.47
N SER A 41 0.75 13.81 16.41
CA SER A 41 1.49 12.56 16.51
C SER A 41 2.94 12.72 16.07
N ASP A 42 3.82 11.82 16.48
CA ASP A 42 5.21 11.75 16.02
C ASP A 42 5.32 10.95 14.72
N VAL A 43 4.51 9.90 14.60
CA VAL A 43 4.45 9.02 13.43
C VAL A 43 2.98 8.78 13.06
N VAL A 44 2.70 8.76 11.79
CA VAL A 44 1.38 8.48 11.22
C VAL A 44 1.39 7.10 10.57
N ILE A 45 0.51 6.22 11.01
CA ILE A 45 0.30 4.90 10.43
C ILE A 45 -1.02 4.92 9.67
N VAL A 46 -0.98 4.68 8.36
CA VAL A 46 -2.15 4.75 7.48
C VAL A 46 -2.46 3.37 6.92
N ALA A 47 -3.58 2.79 7.32
CA ALA A 47 -4.06 1.54 6.73
C ALA A 47 -4.94 1.84 5.51
N VAL A 48 -4.53 1.37 4.35
CA VAL A 48 -5.23 1.56 3.07
C VAL A 48 -5.22 0.25 2.28
N GLY A 49 -6.08 0.14 1.28
CA GLY A 49 -6.13 -1.07 0.45
C GLY A 49 -7.53 -1.43 -0.02
N GLU A 50 -7.76 -2.71 -0.16
CA GLU A 50 -9.07 -3.26 -0.52
C GLU A 50 -9.87 -3.63 0.74
N ARG A 51 -11.19 -3.63 0.59
CA ARG A 51 -12.09 -4.27 1.54
C ARG A 51 -12.04 -5.79 1.36
N PHE A 52 -12.25 -6.54 2.44
CA PHE A 52 -12.21 -8.01 2.37
C PHE A 52 -13.27 -8.58 1.42
N GLU A 53 -14.40 -7.91 1.25
CA GLU A 53 -15.47 -8.33 0.32
C GLU A 53 -15.05 -8.24 -1.15
N ASN A 54 -13.97 -7.51 -1.46
CA ASN A 54 -13.45 -7.36 -2.81
C ASN A 54 -12.45 -8.45 -3.20
N SER A 55 -12.09 -9.33 -2.28
CA SER A 55 -11.11 -10.40 -2.48
C SER A 55 -11.71 -11.77 -2.13
N GLY A 56 -11.33 -12.81 -2.86
CA GLY A 56 -11.79 -14.18 -2.66
C GLY A 56 -12.46 -14.78 -3.88
N GLU A 57 -13.21 -15.85 -3.70
CA GLU A 57 -13.91 -16.56 -4.76
C GLU A 57 -14.92 -15.64 -5.48
N ALA A 58 -14.94 -15.71 -6.80
CA ALA A 58 -15.80 -14.88 -7.67
C ALA A 58 -15.60 -13.35 -7.51
N LYS A 59 -14.40 -12.92 -7.05
CA LYS A 59 -14.05 -11.51 -6.84
C LYS A 59 -12.97 -11.02 -7.78
N SER A 60 -12.97 -11.49 -9.03
CA SER A 60 -12.05 -11.01 -10.07
C SER A 60 -12.27 -9.53 -10.35
N ARG A 61 -11.18 -8.79 -10.57
CA ARG A 61 -11.21 -7.37 -10.89
C ARG A 61 -10.36 -7.08 -12.13
N ALA A 62 -10.89 -6.30 -13.04
CA ALA A 62 -10.15 -5.78 -14.19
C ALA A 62 -9.33 -4.53 -13.81
N ASP A 63 -9.89 -3.68 -12.96
CA ASP A 63 -9.20 -2.51 -12.41
C ASP A 63 -8.63 -2.87 -11.01
N ILE A 64 -7.30 -2.87 -10.90
CA ILE A 64 -6.57 -3.15 -9.67
C ILE A 64 -5.91 -1.90 -9.07
N ASN A 65 -6.30 -0.72 -9.54
CA ASN A 65 -5.86 0.50 -8.88
C ASN A 65 -6.45 0.58 -7.46
N ILE A 66 -5.63 1.02 -6.53
CA ILE A 66 -6.13 1.43 -5.21
C ILE A 66 -7.02 2.67 -5.38
N HIS A 67 -8.02 2.81 -4.54
CA HIS A 67 -8.94 3.94 -4.66
C HIS A 67 -8.19 5.27 -4.60
N PRO A 68 -8.46 6.24 -5.50
CA PRO A 68 -7.73 7.52 -5.56
C PRO A 68 -7.72 8.28 -4.23
N ASN A 69 -8.82 8.22 -3.47
CA ASN A 69 -8.90 8.87 -2.16
C ASN A 69 -7.94 8.28 -1.13
N HIS A 70 -7.59 6.99 -1.20
CA HIS A 70 -6.56 6.40 -0.34
C HIS A 70 -5.18 6.98 -0.66
N GLN A 71 -4.86 7.16 -1.92
CA GLN A 71 -3.60 7.78 -2.35
C GLN A 71 -3.55 9.26 -1.96
N LEU A 72 -4.69 9.97 -2.13
CA LEU A 72 -4.82 11.36 -1.73
C LEU A 72 -4.65 11.53 -0.21
N LEU A 73 -5.22 10.63 0.60
CA LEU A 73 -5.06 10.65 2.06
C LEU A 73 -3.58 10.61 2.46
N VAL A 74 -2.82 9.66 1.93
CA VAL A 74 -1.38 9.52 2.20
C VAL A 74 -0.63 10.80 1.82
N LYS A 75 -0.91 11.34 0.63
CA LYS A 75 -0.33 12.61 0.15
C LYS A 75 -0.63 13.78 1.07
N GLU A 76 -1.88 13.92 1.53
CA GLU A 76 -2.29 15.02 2.41
C GLU A 76 -1.70 14.87 3.82
N LEU A 77 -1.59 13.65 4.33
CA LEU A 77 -0.95 13.39 5.62
C LEU A 77 0.56 13.69 5.57
N LYS A 78 1.24 13.38 4.47
CA LYS A 78 2.67 13.73 4.32
C LYS A 78 2.93 15.24 4.38
N LYS A 79 1.98 16.07 3.97
CA LYS A 79 2.10 17.53 4.06
C LYS A 79 2.15 18.06 5.51
N THR A 80 1.80 17.24 6.49
CA THR A 80 1.94 17.60 7.93
C THR A 80 3.39 17.61 8.40
N GLY A 81 4.33 17.13 7.57
CA GLY A 81 5.75 17.02 7.91
C GLY A 81 6.10 15.81 8.77
N LYS A 82 5.13 14.95 9.05
CA LYS A 82 5.34 13.75 9.87
C LYS A 82 5.83 12.57 9.03
N ASN A 83 6.43 11.58 9.70
CA ASN A 83 6.73 10.31 9.07
C ASN A 83 5.45 9.54 8.84
N VAL A 84 5.24 9.08 7.60
CA VAL A 84 4.04 8.36 7.18
C VAL A 84 4.41 6.93 6.81
N VAL A 85 3.88 5.98 7.56
CA VAL A 85 4.01 4.54 7.32
C VAL A 85 2.68 4.03 6.78
N VAL A 86 2.71 3.45 5.59
CA VAL A 86 1.52 2.89 4.95
C VAL A 86 1.45 1.38 5.19
N LEU A 87 0.32 0.92 5.68
CA LEU A 87 -0.05 -0.49 5.72
C LEU A 87 -0.95 -0.77 4.51
N LEU A 88 -0.41 -1.48 3.52
CA LEU A 88 -1.16 -1.83 2.31
C LEU A 88 -1.82 -3.19 2.52
N MET A 89 -3.16 -3.19 2.63
CA MET A 89 -3.97 -4.35 2.94
C MET A 89 -4.77 -4.78 1.71
N GLY A 90 -4.67 -6.05 1.32
CA GLY A 90 -5.41 -6.54 0.16
C GLY A 90 -5.09 -7.99 -0.17
N GLY A 91 -5.91 -8.61 -1.02
CA GLY A 91 -5.75 -9.99 -1.45
C GLY A 91 -5.11 -10.16 -2.82
N ARG A 92 -4.63 -9.07 -3.43
CA ARG A 92 -4.02 -9.05 -4.76
C ARG A 92 -2.96 -7.96 -4.88
N PRO A 93 -2.07 -8.01 -5.90
CA PRO A 93 -1.27 -6.85 -6.26
C PRO A 93 -2.17 -5.68 -6.65
N MET A 94 -1.86 -4.50 -6.15
CA MET A 94 -2.59 -3.28 -6.47
C MET A 94 -1.63 -2.24 -7.02
N ILE A 95 -2.16 -1.31 -7.82
CA ILE A 95 -1.41 -0.16 -8.32
C ILE A 95 -1.62 1.00 -7.34
N PHE A 96 -0.51 1.51 -6.78
CA PHE A 96 -0.51 2.54 -5.75
C PHE A 96 0.61 3.59 -5.93
N ASN A 97 1.04 3.78 -7.16
CA ASN A 97 2.23 4.59 -7.49
C ASN A 97 2.15 6.03 -7.01
N GLU A 98 0.94 6.63 -7.02
CA GLU A 98 0.78 8.04 -6.64
C GLU A 98 1.03 8.31 -5.15
N MET A 99 0.86 7.32 -4.29
CA MET A 99 1.14 7.51 -2.85
C MET A 99 2.59 7.21 -2.48
N THR A 100 3.31 6.42 -3.29
CA THR A 100 4.69 5.99 -3.01
C THR A 100 5.64 7.15 -2.69
N PRO A 101 5.64 8.27 -3.44
CA PRO A 101 6.51 9.41 -3.13
C PRO A 101 6.16 10.12 -1.82
N HIS A 102 5.03 9.80 -1.22
CA HIS A 102 4.50 10.44 -0.03
C HIS A 102 4.52 9.54 1.21
N ALA A 103 5.00 8.31 1.08
CA ALA A 103 5.18 7.38 2.19
C ALA A 103 6.67 7.24 2.54
N ASP A 104 7.00 7.26 3.83
CA ASP A 104 8.37 6.99 4.28
C ASP A 104 8.66 5.49 4.33
N ALA A 105 7.62 4.68 4.54
CA ALA A 105 7.66 3.23 4.41
C ALA A 105 6.30 2.68 3.98
N ILE A 106 6.31 1.58 3.26
CA ILE A 106 5.12 0.83 2.87
C ILE A 106 5.31 -0.62 3.29
N LEU A 107 4.41 -1.12 4.10
CA LEU A 107 4.37 -2.51 4.53
C LEU A 107 3.17 -3.20 3.86
N LEU A 108 3.43 -4.15 2.98
CA LEU A 108 2.39 -4.98 2.40
C LEU A 108 2.02 -6.07 3.41
N THR A 109 0.81 -6.04 3.91
CA THR A 109 0.34 -6.93 4.97
C THR A 109 -0.56 -8.05 4.46
N TRP A 110 -1.09 -7.96 3.26
CA TRP A 110 -2.11 -8.90 2.77
C TRP A 110 -3.30 -9.01 3.75
N TRP A 111 -3.87 -10.21 3.88
CA TRP A 111 -4.89 -10.58 4.87
C TRP A 111 -4.31 -11.56 5.89
N LEU A 112 -3.83 -11.06 7.01
CA LEU A 112 -3.06 -11.84 7.99
C LEU A 112 -3.92 -12.64 8.99
N GLY A 113 -5.22 -12.44 9.04
CA GLY A 113 -6.12 -13.18 9.93
C GLY A 113 -6.09 -12.68 11.40
N THR A 114 -6.30 -13.61 12.34
CA THR A 114 -6.62 -13.28 13.75
C THR A 114 -5.55 -12.48 14.47
N GLU A 115 -4.28 -12.79 14.24
CA GLU A 115 -3.14 -12.15 14.91
C GLU A 115 -2.53 -10.97 14.13
N ALA A 116 -3.23 -10.50 13.09
CA ALA A 116 -2.76 -9.41 12.23
C ALA A 116 -2.24 -8.20 13.02
N GLY A 117 -3.01 -7.75 14.01
CA GLY A 117 -2.64 -6.57 14.81
C GLY A 117 -1.33 -6.74 15.56
N ASN A 118 -1.13 -7.89 16.21
CA ASN A 118 0.11 -8.17 16.94
C ASN A 118 1.31 -8.28 15.99
N ALA A 119 1.16 -9.05 14.89
CA ALA A 119 2.24 -9.24 13.93
C ALA A 119 2.68 -7.93 13.27
N ILE A 120 1.75 -7.07 12.92
CA ILE A 120 2.04 -5.74 12.37
C ILE A 120 2.72 -4.86 13.43
N ALA A 121 2.23 -4.88 14.67
CA ALA A 121 2.82 -4.11 15.75
C ALA A 121 4.27 -4.53 16.04
N ASP A 122 4.59 -5.83 16.02
CA ASP A 122 5.95 -6.34 16.19
C ASP A 122 6.90 -5.87 15.08
N VAL A 123 6.43 -5.85 13.84
CA VAL A 123 7.21 -5.31 12.71
C VAL A 123 7.43 -3.81 12.86
N LEU A 124 6.39 -3.05 13.20
CA LEU A 124 6.49 -1.59 13.37
C LEU A 124 7.36 -1.20 14.58
N ALA A 125 7.38 -2.04 15.62
CA ALA A 125 8.24 -1.87 16.78
C ALA A 125 9.72 -2.20 16.51
N GLY A 126 10.00 -2.91 15.42
CA GLY A 126 11.35 -3.39 15.12
C GLY A 126 11.73 -4.68 15.85
N ASP A 127 10.81 -5.34 16.54
CA ASP A 127 11.05 -6.62 17.19
C ASP A 127 11.21 -7.75 16.18
N TYR A 128 10.61 -7.58 15.03
CA TYR A 128 10.75 -8.48 13.89
C TYR A 128 11.08 -7.70 12.61
N ASN A 129 12.20 -8.01 11.99
CA ASN A 129 12.55 -7.44 10.69
C ASN A 129 11.80 -8.19 9.56
N PRO A 130 10.95 -7.54 8.76
CA PRO A 130 10.19 -8.20 7.72
C PRO A 130 11.13 -8.83 6.69
N SER A 131 11.06 -10.15 6.56
CA SER A 131 11.92 -10.95 5.67
C SER A 131 11.18 -11.50 4.45
N GLY A 132 9.87 -11.33 4.38
CA GLY A 132 9.04 -11.78 3.27
C GLY A 132 9.40 -11.08 1.97
N LYS A 133 9.46 -11.85 0.88
CA LYS A 133 9.59 -11.31 -0.49
C LYS A 133 8.23 -11.25 -1.13
N LEU A 134 8.06 -10.35 -2.10
CA LEU A 134 6.83 -10.31 -2.89
C LEU A 134 6.68 -11.63 -3.67
N PRO A 135 5.54 -12.31 -3.57
CA PRO A 135 5.32 -13.59 -4.26
C PRO A 135 4.98 -13.40 -5.75
N MET A 136 4.74 -12.17 -6.16
CA MET A 136 4.39 -11.81 -7.54
C MET A 136 4.79 -10.37 -7.83
N THR A 137 4.91 -10.07 -9.12
CA THR A 137 5.23 -8.73 -9.61
C THR A 137 4.06 -7.77 -9.42
N PHE A 138 4.33 -6.56 -8.94
CA PHE A 138 3.36 -5.48 -8.84
C PHE A 138 3.48 -4.58 -10.08
N PRO A 139 2.44 -4.45 -10.90
CA PRO A 139 2.48 -3.61 -12.09
C PRO A 139 2.44 -2.11 -11.72
N ALA A 140 3.07 -1.30 -12.53
CA ALA A 140 2.92 0.15 -12.46
C ALA A 140 1.64 0.64 -13.15
N HIS A 141 1.10 -0.15 -14.09
CA HIS A 141 -0.12 0.17 -14.83
C HIS A 141 -0.87 -1.10 -15.23
N VAL A 142 -2.20 -1.05 -15.28
CA VAL A 142 -3.06 -2.19 -15.67
C VAL A 142 -2.68 -2.73 -17.07
N GLY A 143 -2.29 -1.85 -17.98
CA GLY A 143 -1.87 -2.23 -19.33
C GLY A 143 -0.62 -3.11 -19.41
N GLN A 144 0.15 -3.23 -18.31
CA GLN A 144 1.31 -4.13 -18.26
C GLN A 144 0.94 -5.59 -18.03
N LEU A 145 -0.30 -5.90 -17.66
CA LEU A 145 -0.71 -7.27 -17.36
C LEU A 145 -0.91 -8.10 -18.64
N PRO A 146 -0.41 -9.35 -18.68
CA PRO A 146 0.36 -10.06 -17.64
C PRO A 146 1.82 -9.61 -17.56
N ILE A 147 2.34 -9.45 -16.34
CA ILE A 147 3.74 -9.07 -16.09
C ILE A 147 4.39 -10.09 -15.15
N TYR A 148 5.65 -10.49 -15.47
CA TYR A 148 6.37 -11.51 -14.73
C TYR A 148 7.81 -11.08 -14.50
N TYR A 149 8.34 -11.26 -13.28
CA TYR A 149 9.76 -11.01 -13.00
C TYR A 149 10.71 -11.91 -13.82
N ASN A 150 10.27 -13.11 -14.21
CA ASN A 150 11.01 -14.06 -15.01
C ASN A 150 10.71 -13.97 -16.51
N TYR A 151 10.36 -12.80 -16.97
CA TYR A 151 10.10 -12.53 -18.38
C TYR A 151 11.25 -13.04 -19.24
N LYS A 152 10.93 -13.88 -20.24
CA LYS A 152 11.93 -14.42 -21.15
C LYS A 152 12.31 -13.38 -22.21
N ASN A 153 13.60 -13.29 -22.47
CA ASN A 153 14.11 -12.43 -23.53
C ASN A 153 13.49 -12.85 -24.88
N THR A 154 13.08 -11.87 -25.66
CA THR A 154 12.52 -12.06 -27.00
C THR A 154 13.52 -11.60 -28.06
N GLY A 155 13.21 -11.81 -29.35
CA GLY A 155 14.04 -11.29 -30.45
C GLY A 155 14.11 -9.76 -30.53
N ARG A 156 13.27 -9.07 -29.77
CA ARG A 156 13.26 -7.61 -29.61
C ARG A 156 13.16 -7.24 -28.13
N PRO A 157 14.24 -7.48 -27.36
CA PRO A 157 14.23 -7.15 -25.95
C PRO A 157 14.04 -5.65 -25.78
N GLU A 158 13.46 -5.28 -24.67
CA GLU A 158 13.31 -3.89 -24.32
C GLU A 158 14.68 -3.29 -24.01
N THR A 159 15.04 -2.28 -24.75
CA THR A 159 16.21 -1.44 -24.47
C THR A 159 15.81 0.02 -24.64
N LYS A 160 16.33 0.90 -23.80
CA LYS A 160 16.08 2.35 -23.92
C LYS A 160 16.64 2.96 -25.22
N GLU A 161 17.49 2.22 -25.93
CA GLU A 161 18.29 2.72 -27.06
C GLU A 161 17.72 2.36 -28.44
N ILE A 162 16.79 1.40 -28.54
CA ILE A 162 16.31 0.91 -29.83
C ILE A 162 14.86 1.33 -30.06
N GLY A 163 14.63 2.14 -31.08
CA GLY A 163 13.30 2.64 -31.45
C GLY A 163 12.27 1.59 -31.90
N TYR A 164 12.64 0.31 -31.94
CA TYR A 164 11.81 -0.82 -32.33
C TYR A 164 11.72 -1.89 -31.24
N SER A 165 11.71 -1.49 -29.98
CA SER A 165 11.51 -2.39 -28.84
C SER A 165 10.03 -2.69 -28.58
N CYS A 166 9.73 -3.73 -27.82
CA CYS A 166 8.37 -4.08 -27.41
C CYS A 166 7.85 -3.27 -26.20
N ARG A 167 8.42 -2.08 -25.95
CA ARG A 167 8.05 -1.22 -24.83
C ARG A 167 6.78 -0.43 -25.10
N TYR A 168 6.11 0.00 -24.03
CA TYR A 168 5.06 0.98 -24.12
C TYR A 168 5.61 2.36 -24.52
N GLN A 169 4.79 3.18 -25.17
CA GLN A 169 5.19 4.53 -25.57
C GLN A 169 4.95 5.56 -24.47
N ASP A 170 4.06 5.26 -23.55
CA ASP A 170 3.45 6.17 -22.57
C ASP A 170 3.76 5.82 -21.11
N ILE A 171 4.28 4.62 -20.87
CA ILE A 171 4.68 4.15 -19.54
C ILE A 171 6.02 3.38 -19.62
N ASP A 172 6.70 3.32 -18.50
CA ASP A 172 7.87 2.44 -18.39
C ASP A 172 7.45 0.97 -18.45
N PHE A 173 8.33 0.16 -18.99
CA PHE A 173 8.12 -1.29 -19.05
C PHE A 173 8.29 -1.95 -17.67
N GLU A 174 9.19 -1.40 -16.86
CA GLU A 174 9.51 -1.97 -15.55
C GLU A 174 8.28 -1.99 -14.64
N PRO A 175 8.12 -3.05 -13.84
CA PRO A 175 7.09 -3.09 -12.81
C PRO A 175 7.33 -2.02 -11.75
N ALA A 176 6.31 -1.74 -10.95
CA ALA A 176 6.47 -0.87 -9.80
C ALA A 176 7.34 -1.52 -8.70
N TYR A 177 7.15 -2.84 -8.51
CA TYR A 177 7.88 -3.65 -7.52
C TYR A 177 7.97 -5.11 -7.97
#